data_0b2b9a5bd0580e9fb78b84ed22f91a2e
#
_entry.id   0b2b9a5bd0580e9fb78b84ed22f91a2e
#
_cell.length_a   1.000
_cell.length_b   1.000
_cell.length_c   1.000
_cell.angle_alpha   90.00
_cell.angle_beta   90.00
_cell.angle_gamma   90.00
#
_symmetry.space_group_name_H-M   'P 1'
#
loop_
_entity.id
_entity.type
_entity.pdbx_description
1 polymer ?
#
loop_
_entity_poly.entity_id
_entity_poly.type
_entity_poly.pdbx_seq_one_letter_code
_entity_poly.pdbx_strand_id
1 'polypeptide(L)'
;MTSGKTKLPSSVDIVVIGGGIIGLSFAYEAAAAGRSVLVVERRRCGSGATPVAAGMLAPVSEAEATLPGMVEFGLESSRLYPDFIAHTEADSGMKCGYRTEGTLSVAADRDQMEQLEHRAATHEELGLKAQRLSAREVQQLEPGLSARIVGGLRTEIDCQVDPRALSAALVVAGSARGVVFANATEVTSVELDPNGAVCGVSLRSNKESKGADSPHNRINVRNLVLCAGAWTRELIPELSDLPLYPVKGQVIRLRGDVAISHVVTSPNAYLVPRAGGELVVGASMEEQGFDDRPTAGVTMDLLGQAWRVLPSVYELEIAEINVGFRPTFPDHMPAIGPIDLPGAFVATGHYRNGILLAPATAKYLLEIMDTGEIPEVIARFTPHRFAAARPAVVTTTMEIEP
;
A
#
# COMPACT_ATOMS: atom_id res chain seq x y z
N MET A 1 23.77 -14.29 12.07
CA MET A 1 23.89 -12.83 12.17
C MET A 1 23.51 -12.43 13.60
N THR A 2 24.47 -11.89 14.35
CA THR A 2 24.34 -11.55 15.78
C THR A 2 23.27 -10.49 15.97
N SER A 3 22.26 -10.78 16.79
CA SER A 3 21.23 -9.87 17.27
C SER A 3 21.85 -8.79 18.19
N GLY A 4 22.61 -7.86 17.61
CA GLY A 4 23.00 -6.65 18.31
C GLY A 4 21.75 -5.83 18.61
N LYS A 5 21.50 -5.44 19.87
CA LYS A 5 20.46 -4.49 20.21
C LYS A 5 20.75 -3.20 19.42
N THR A 6 19.91 -2.84 18.47
CA THR A 6 19.99 -1.55 17.79
C THR A 6 19.87 -0.47 18.85
N LYS A 7 20.91 0.32 19.07
CA LYS A 7 20.88 1.43 20.03
C LYS A 7 19.94 2.50 19.44
N LEU A 8 18.83 2.75 20.09
CA LEU A 8 17.90 3.79 19.68
C LEU A 8 18.53 5.19 19.90
N PRO A 9 18.30 6.15 19.00
CA PRO A 9 18.73 7.52 19.17
C PRO A 9 17.93 8.19 20.32
N SER A 10 18.50 9.19 20.96
CA SER A 10 17.77 10.00 21.95
C SER A 10 16.86 11.07 21.31
N SER A 11 17.15 11.43 20.07
CA SER A 11 16.39 12.42 19.30
C SER A 11 16.48 12.13 17.80
N VAL A 12 15.42 12.42 17.07
CA VAL A 12 15.34 12.41 15.60
C VAL A 12 14.42 13.53 15.11
N ASP A 13 14.54 13.91 13.84
CA ASP A 13 13.63 14.89 13.23
C ASP A 13 12.24 14.30 13.03
N ILE A 14 12.17 13.02 12.63
CA ILE A 14 10.93 12.35 12.27
C ILE A 14 10.87 10.95 12.88
N VAL A 15 9.74 10.61 13.51
CA VAL A 15 9.36 9.24 13.84
C VAL A 15 8.25 8.80 12.90
N VAL A 16 8.46 7.67 12.20
CA VAL A 16 7.46 7.02 11.35
C VAL A 16 6.90 5.83 12.10
N ILE A 17 5.59 5.80 12.36
CA ILE A 17 4.89 4.67 12.98
C ILE A 17 4.27 3.81 11.90
N GLY A 18 4.84 2.63 11.71
CA GLY A 18 4.46 1.64 10.70
C GLY A 18 5.52 1.46 9.62
N GLY A 19 6.06 0.24 9.56
CA GLY A 19 7.08 -0.18 8.59
C GLY A 19 6.50 -0.87 7.35
N GLY A 20 5.28 -0.49 6.91
CA GLY A 20 4.72 -0.87 5.62
C GLY A 20 5.33 -0.09 4.46
N ILE A 21 4.91 -0.39 3.21
CA ILE A 21 5.49 0.26 2.02
C ILE A 21 5.42 1.78 2.08
N ILE A 22 4.32 2.35 2.58
CA ILE A 22 4.14 3.81 2.70
C ILE A 22 5.16 4.41 3.66
N GLY A 23 5.25 3.87 4.88
CA GLY A 23 6.21 4.37 5.88
C GLY A 23 7.66 4.15 5.47
N LEU A 24 7.99 3.03 4.82
CA LEU A 24 9.34 2.75 4.30
C LEU A 24 9.73 3.71 3.18
N SER A 25 8.84 3.95 2.21
CA SER A 25 9.10 4.91 1.13
C SER A 25 9.27 6.32 1.65
N PHE A 26 8.40 6.75 2.57
CA PHE A 26 8.54 8.06 3.21
C PHE A 26 9.85 8.19 3.99
N ALA A 27 10.21 7.19 4.79
CA ALA A 27 11.44 7.22 5.59
C ALA A 27 12.69 7.28 4.70
N TYR A 28 12.68 6.56 3.58
CA TYR A 28 13.76 6.57 2.60
C TYR A 28 13.94 7.95 1.94
N GLU A 29 12.84 8.55 1.46
CA GLU A 29 12.86 9.88 0.82
C GLU A 29 13.22 11.00 1.84
N ALA A 30 12.68 10.93 3.06
CA ALA A 30 13.02 11.89 4.11
C ALA A 30 14.51 11.83 4.49
N ALA A 31 15.09 10.62 4.58
CA ALA A 31 16.52 10.45 4.82
C ALA A 31 17.36 10.94 3.62
N ALA A 32 16.88 10.75 2.39
CA ALA A 32 17.50 11.30 1.18
C ALA A 32 17.55 12.84 1.21
N ALA A 33 16.52 13.47 1.79
CA ALA A 33 16.44 14.91 2.03
C ALA A 33 17.23 15.37 3.27
N GLY A 34 18.04 14.51 3.90
CA GLY A 34 18.91 14.84 5.02
C GLY A 34 18.23 14.84 6.40
N ARG A 35 17.02 14.32 6.54
CA ARG A 35 16.31 14.22 7.82
C ARG A 35 16.78 12.97 8.59
N SER A 36 16.94 13.10 9.91
CA SER A 36 17.12 11.95 10.78
C SER A 36 15.78 11.26 11.05
N VAL A 37 15.69 9.95 10.74
CA VAL A 37 14.42 9.20 10.75
C VAL A 37 14.54 7.95 11.60
N LEU A 38 13.52 7.71 12.45
CA LEU A 38 13.30 6.46 13.16
C LEU A 38 11.98 5.84 12.69
N VAL A 39 12.03 4.64 12.13
CA VAL A 39 10.85 3.83 11.82
C VAL A 39 10.57 2.88 12.98
N VAL A 40 9.36 2.97 13.55
CA VAL A 40 8.88 2.09 14.62
C VAL A 40 7.86 1.11 14.05
N GLU A 41 8.14 -0.18 14.17
CA GLU A 41 7.25 -1.24 13.65
C GLU A 41 7.03 -2.31 14.72
N ARG A 42 5.75 -2.57 15.03
CA ARG A 42 5.35 -3.53 16.08
C ARG A 42 5.73 -4.98 15.79
N ARG A 43 5.92 -5.33 14.52
CA ARG A 43 6.40 -6.65 14.06
C ARG A 43 7.77 -6.50 13.41
N ARG A 44 7.85 -6.71 12.12
CA ARG A 44 9.01 -6.52 11.25
C ARG A 44 8.61 -5.62 10.09
N CYS A 45 9.47 -4.69 9.70
CA CYS A 45 9.26 -3.88 8.51
C CYS A 45 8.94 -4.77 7.30
N GLY A 46 7.97 -4.35 6.50
CA GLY A 46 7.46 -5.12 5.38
C GLY A 46 6.49 -6.26 5.76
N SER A 47 5.97 -6.36 7.00
CA SER A 47 5.13 -7.50 7.43
C SER A 47 3.61 -7.27 7.39
N GLY A 48 3.13 -6.08 7.14
CA GLY A 48 1.68 -5.78 7.11
C GLY A 48 0.99 -6.23 5.81
N ALA A 49 0.22 -5.35 5.18
CA ALA A 49 -0.42 -5.61 3.89
C ALA A 49 0.58 -5.74 2.73
N THR A 50 1.77 -5.14 2.85
CA THR A 50 2.80 -5.06 1.81
C THR A 50 3.19 -6.42 1.21
N PRO A 51 3.54 -7.48 1.99
CA PRO A 51 4.00 -8.74 1.41
C PRO A 51 2.88 -9.58 0.80
N VAL A 52 1.62 -9.20 1.05
CA VAL A 52 0.44 -9.86 0.48
C VAL A 52 0.02 -9.21 -0.83
N ALA A 53 0.35 -7.93 -1.02
CA ALA A 53 0.02 -7.20 -2.24
C ALA A 53 0.62 -7.86 -3.49
N ALA A 54 -0.13 -7.80 -4.60
CA ALA A 54 0.33 -8.30 -5.89
C ALA A 54 1.42 -7.43 -6.53
N GLY A 55 1.52 -6.16 -6.16
CA GLY A 55 2.52 -5.25 -6.68
C GLY A 55 2.26 -4.77 -8.10
N MET A 56 1.03 -4.78 -8.54
CA MET A 56 0.60 -4.15 -9.77
C MET A 56 0.76 -2.63 -9.64
N LEU A 57 1.39 -2.01 -10.62
CA LEU A 57 1.52 -0.57 -10.78
C LEU A 57 0.65 -0.19 -11.98
N ALA A 58 -0.64 -0.15 -11.74
CA ALA A 58 -1.68 -0.16 -12.77
C ALA A 58 -2.55 1.12 -12.72
N PRO A 59 -1.95 2.29 -13.04
CA PRO A 59 -2.68 3.56 -13.00
C PRO A 59 -3.79 3.66 -14.05
N VAL A 60 -3.79 2.76 -15.04
CA VAL A 60 -4.79 2.72 -16.11
C VAL A 60 -5.69 1.49 -16.00
N SER A 61 -5.15 0.27 -16.03
CA SER A 61 -6.02 -0.92 -16.05
C SER A 61 -6.85 -1.10 -14.78
N GLU A 62 -6.41 -0.53 -13.64
CA GLU A 62 -7.16 -0.48 -12.38
C GLU A 62 -7.73 0.91 -12.05
N ALA A 63 -7.72 1.85 -13.03
CA ALA A 63 -8.27 3.18 -12.82
C ALA A 63 -9.79 3.12 -12.57
N GLU A 64 -10.22 3.76 -11.49
CA GLU A 64 -11.62 3.95 -11.17
C GLU A 64 -12.01 5.39 -11.51
N ALA A 65 -12.59 5.60 -12.69
CA ALA A 65 -12.97 6.92 -13.20
C ALA A 65 -13.94 7.68 -12.28
N THR A 66 -14.61 6.96 -11.39
CA THR A 66 -15.54 7.53 -10.39
C THR A 66 -14.85 8.13 -9.18
N LEU A 67 -13.54 7.91 -9.00
CA LEU A 67 -12.76 8.42 -7.87
C LEU A 67 -11.96 9.67 -8.28
N PRO A 68 -12.46 10.88 -7.95
CA PRO A 68 -11.83 12.12 -8.38
C PRO A 68 -10.38 12.25 -7.89
N GLY A 69 -9.46 12.59 -8.80
CA GLY A 69 -8.05 12.80 -8.50
C GLY A 69 -7.22 11.54 -8.32
N MET A 70 -7.84 10.35 -8.20
CA MET A 70 -7.09 9.09 -8.04
C MET A 70 -6.33 8.69 -9.30
N VAL A 71 -6.88 8.97 -10.47
CA VAL A 71 -6.23 8.68 -11.75
C VAL A 71 -4.99 9.56 -11.91
N GLU A 72 -5.12 10.86 -11.70
CA GLU A 72 -4.01 11.82 -11.77
C GLU A 72 -2.91 11.49 -10.77
N PHE A 73 -3.28 11.17 -9.53
CA PHE A 73 -2.34 10.79 -8.49
C PHE A 73 -1.64 9.47 -8.80
N GLY A 74 -2.36 8.48 -9.33
CA GLY A 74 -1.82 7.21 -9.80
C GLY A 74 -0.83 7.37 -10.95
N LEU A 75 -1.15 8.20 -11.94
CA LEU A 75 -0.26 8.53 -13.07
C LEU A 75 0.99 9.27 -12.60
N GLU A 76 0.83 10.25 -11.71
CA GLU A 76 1.97 10.98 -11.13
C GLU A 76 2.90 10.01 -10.39
N SER A 77 2.34 9.13 -9.56
CA SER A 77 3.14 8.14 -8.84
C SER A 77 3.83 7.15 -9.78
N SER A 78 3.15 6.72 -10.85
CA SER A 78 3.73 5.82 -11.85
C SER A 78 4.94 6.46 -12.56
N ARG A 79 4.89 7.77 -12.83
CA ARG A 79 6.04 8.50 -13.42
C ARG A 79 7.26 8.57 -12.50
N LEU A 80 7.07 8.53 -11.19
CA LEU A 80 8.16 8.54 -10.22
C LEU A 80 8.83 7.17 -10.05
N TYR A 81 8.14 6.08 -10.42
CA TYR A 81 8.60 4.72 -10.17
C TYR A 81 9.98 4.38 -10.77
N PRO A 82 10.29 4.71 -12.04
CA PRO A 82 11.59 4.36 -12.61
C PRO A 82 12.78 4.89 -11.80
N ASP A 83 12.75 6.16 -11.43
CA ASP A 83 13.81 6.79 -10.63
C ASP A 83 13.82 6.28 -9.19
N PHE A 84 12.65 6.12 -8.58
CA PHE A 84 12.51 5.57 -7.23
C PHE A 84 13.12 4.16 -7.12
N ILE A 85 12.86 3.28 -8.09
CA ILE A 85 13.45 1.94 -8.16
C ILE A 85 14.95 2.02 -8.41
N ALA A 86 15.39 2.83 -9.37
CA ALA A 86 16.81 2.95 -9.69
C ALA A 86 17.64 3.40 -8.48
N HIS A 87 17.17 4.41 -7.74
CA HIS A 87 17.83 4.87 -6.51
C HIS A 87 17.78 3.82 -5.40
N THR A 88 16.62 3.18 -5.18
CA THR A 88 16.49 2.12 -4.16
C THR A 88 17.40 0.93 -4.45
N GLU A 89 17.50 0.48 -5.71
CA GLU A 89 18.39 -0.61 -6.12
C GLU A 89 19.87 -0.22 -5.99
N ALA A 90 20.22 1.02 -6.34
CA ALA A 90 21.59 1.51 -6.21
C ALA A 90 22.05 1.56 -4.74
N ASP A 91 21.20 2.10 -3.85
CA ASP A 91 21.54 2.23 -2.43
C ASP A 91 21.51 0.90 -1.67
N SER A 92 20.63 -0.03 -2.07
CA SER A 92 20.51 -1.33 -1.40
C SER A 92 21.39 -2.43 -1.98
N GLY A 93 21.80 -2.32 -3.23
CA GLY A 93 22.41 -3.41 -4.00
C GLY A 93 21.45 -4.57 -4.31
N MET A 94 20.13 -4.38 -4.11
CA MET A 94 19.10 -5.41 -4.27
C MET A 94 18.20 -5.10 -5.46
N LYS A 95 17.71 -6.14 -6.15
CA LYS A 95 16.69 -5.98 -7.20
C LYS A 95 15.29 -5.95 -6.61
N CYS A 96 14.44 -5.02 -7.07
CA CYS A 96 13.08 -4.84 -6.63
C CYS A 96 12.04 -5.61 -7.46
N GLY A 97 12.47 -6.30 -8.52
CA GLY A 97 11.57 -7.02 -9.42
C GLY A 97 10.65 -6.10 -10.23
N TYR A 98 11.12 -4.90 -10.55
CA TYR A 98 10.39 -3.95 -11.39
C TYR A 98 10.36 -4.42 -12.84
N ARG A 99 9.18 -4.44 -13.44
CA ARG A 99 8.93 -4.97 -14.80
C ARG A 99 7.89 -4.09 -15.52
N THR A 100 8.06 -3.93 -16.84
CA THR A 100 7.34 -2.95 -17.67
C THR A 100 6.65 -3.58 -18.88
N GLU A 101 6.31 -4.88 -18.82
CA GLU A 101 5.64 -5.56 -19.94
C GLU A 101 4.21 -5.07 -20.18
N GLY A 102 3.63 -4.38 -19.19
CA GLY A 102 2.25 -3.91 -19.23
C GLY A 102 1.27 -4.90 -18.60
N THR A 103 -0.01 -4.52 -18.65
CA THR A 103 -1.14 -5.35 -18.19
C THR A 103 -1.98 -5.79 -19.38
N LEU A 104 -2.38 -7.05 -19.37
CA LEU A 104 -3.31 -7.65 -20.32
C LEU A 104 -4.63 -7.98 -19.62
N SER A 105 -5.66 -7.16 -19.81
CA SER A 105 -7.01 -7.44 -19.33
C SER A 105 -7.73 -8.33 -20.34
N VAL A 106 -8.15 -9.55 -19.94
CA VAL A 106 -8.72 -10.54 -20.84
C VAL A 106 -10.19 -10.80 -20.57
N ALA A 107 -10.92 -11.16 -21.62
CA ALA A 107 -12.33 -11.57 -21.59
C ALA A 107 -12.47 -13.02 -22.06
N ALA A 108 -13.21 -13.84 -21.29
CA ALA A 108 -13.48 -15.24 -21.61
C ALA A 108 -14.83 -15.44 -22.32
N ASP A 109 -15.64 -14.41 -22.41
CA ASP A 109 -16.93 -14.39 -23.11
C ASP A 109 -17.26 -12.99 -23.65
N ARG A 110 -18.39 -12.88 -24.36
CA ARG A 110 -18.83 -11.63 -24.98
C ARG A 110 -19.20 -10.56 -23.97
N ASP A 111 -19.86 -10.93 -22.88
CA ASP A 111 -20.32 -9.97 -21.87
C ASP A 111 -19.13 -9.33 -21.17
N GLN A 112 -18.09 -10.13 -20.86
CA GLN A 112 -16.83 -9.61 -20.33
C GLN A 112 -16.12 -8.69 -21.33
N MET A 113 -16.15 -9.03 -22.62
CA MET A 113 -15.55 -8.16 -23.64
C MET A 113 -16.27 -6.82 -23.76
N GLU A 114 -17.60 -6.80 -23.72
CA GLU A 114 -18.40 -5.57 -23.70
C GLU A 114 -18.08 -4.70 -22.45
N GLN A 115 -17.89 -5.31 -21.28
CA GLN A 115 -17.47 -4.60 -20.07
C GLN A 115 -16.06 -3.99 -20.21
N LEU A 116 -15.11 -4.72 -20.82
CA LEU A 116 -13.77 -4.20 -21.09
C LEU A 116 -13.84 -3.03 -22.09
N GLU A 117 -14.63 -3.14 -23.14
CA GLU A 117 -14.79 -2.07 -24.15
C GLU A 117 -15.43 -0.81 -23.54
N HIS A 118 -16.45 -0.97 -22.70
CA HIS A 118 -17.05 0.16 -21.98
C HIS A 118 -16.03 0.86 -21.08
N ARG A 119 -15.24 0.07 -20.33
CA ARG A 119 -14.17 0.62 -19.49
C ARG A 119 -13.12 1.34 -20.32
N ALA A 120 -12.70 0.78 -21.47
CA ALA A 120 -11.76 1.42 -22.35
C ALA A 120 -12.28 2.75 -22.89
N ALA A 121 -13.55 2.84 -23.29
CA ALA A 121 -14.15 4.08 -23.75
C ALA A 121 -14.14 5.16 -22.65
N THR A 122 -14.50 4.81 -21.40
CA THR A 122 -14.41 5.73 -20.26
C THR A 122 -12.97 6.20 -20.00
N HIS A 123 -11.98 5.30 -20.15
CA HIS A 123 -10.58 5.66 -19.99
C HIS A 123 -10.08 6.58 -21.11
N GLU A 124 -10.53 6.38 -22.37
CA GLU A 124 -10.19 7.26 -23.50
C GLU A 124 -10.66 8.71 -23.25
N GLU A 125 -11.83 8.91 -22.64
CA GLU A 125 -12.34 10.24 -22.24
C GLU A 125 -11.41 10.92 -21.22
N LEU A 126 -10.69 10.14 -20.41
CA LEU A 126 -9.68 10.61 -19.47
C LEU A 126 -8.27 10.72 -20.08
N GLY A 127 -8.14 10.51 -21.41
CA GLY A 127 -6.85 10.52 -22.09
C GLY A 127 -5.98 9.28 -21.84
N LEU A 128 -6.52 8.23 -21.21
CA LEU A 128 -5.84 6.97 -20.95
C LEU A 128 -5.99 6.05 -22.17
N LYS A 129 -4.91 5.38 -22.57
CA LYS A 129 -4.90 4.54 -23.76
C LYS A 129 -4.75 3.06 -23.38
N ALA A 130 -5.60 2.22 -23.97
CA ALA A 130 -5.48 0.77 -23.97
C ALA A 130 -5.63 0.24 -25.41
N GLN A 131 -4.77 -0.67 -25.79
CA GLN A 131 -4.83 -1.31 -27.11
C GLN A 131 -5.83 -2.47 -27.08
N ARG A 132 -6.82 -2.44 -27.95
CA ARG A 132 -7.74 -3.58 -28.15
C ARG A 132 -7.05 -4.71 -28.88
N LEU A 133 -7.20 -5.92 -28.38
CA LEU A 133 -6.63 -7.13 -28.96
C LEU A 133 -7.72 -8.15 -29.25
N SER A 134 -7.67 -8.74 -30.46
CA SER A 134 -8.46 -9.93 -30.81
C SER A 134 -7.96 -11.18 -30.05
N ALA A 135 -8.76 -12.23 -30.01
CA ALA A 135 -8.37 -13.52 -29.44
C ALA A 135 -7.03 -14.04 -29.99
N ARG A 136 -6.81 -13.87 -31.32
CA ARG A 136 -5.56 -14.28 -31.96
C ARG A 136 -4.36 -13.50 -31.47
N GLU A 137 -4.48 -12.18 -31.32
CA GLU A 137 -3.40 -11.31 -30.83
C GLU A 137 -3.08 -11.60 -29.37
N VAL A 138 -4.10 -11.84 -28.53
CA VAL A 138 -3.90 -12.27 -27.14
C VAL A 138 -3.12 -13.59 -27.09
N GLN A 139 -3.49 -14.60 -27.92
CA GLN A 139 -2.78 -15.89 -27.98
C GLN A 139 -1.36 -15.76 -28.54
N GLN A 140 -1.10 -14.80 -29.42
CA GLN A 140 0.27 -14.54 -29.91
C GLN A 140 1.14 -13.89 -28.85
N LEU A 141 0.58 -13.00 -28.02
CA LEU A 141 1.28 -12.35 -26.91
C LEU A 141 1.56 -13.31 -25.75
N GLU A 142 0.55 -14.10 -25.37
CA GLU A 142 0.58 -15.02 -24.24
C GLU A 142 0.02 -16.39 -24.65
N PRO A 143 0.84 -17.24 -25.27
CA PRO A 143 0.40 -18.55 -25.76
C PRO A 143 -0.10 -19.49 -24.66
N GLY A 144 0.29 -19.26 -23.40
CA GLY A 144 -0.15 -20.04 -22.24
C GLY A 144 -1.59 -19.79 -21.83
N LEU A 145 -2.20 -18.70 -22.28
CA LEU A 145 -3.59 -18.37 -21.91
C LEU A 145 -4.59 -19.35 -22.55
N SER A 146 -5.74 -19.45 -21.90
CA SER A 146 -6.83 -20.31 -22.36
C SER A 146 -7.30 -19.95 -23.76
N ALA A 147 -7.50 -20.96 -24.63
CA ALA A 147 -8.10 -20.79 -25.95
C ALA A 147 -9.56 -20.28 -25.90
N ARG A 148 -10.18 -20.22 -24.73
CA ARG A 148 -11.51 -19.62 -24.51
C ARG A 148 -11.51 -18.11 -24.46
N ILE A 149 -10.33 -17.47 -24.36
CA ILE A 149 -10.23 -16.01 -24.37
C ILE A 149 -10.69 -15.48 -25.73
N VAL A 150 -11.66 -14.58 -25.70
CA VAL A 150 -12.28 -14.01 -26.90
C VAL A 150 -11.66 -12.69 -27.34
N GLY A 151 -10.86 -12.06 -26.47
CA GLY A 151 -10.14 -10.81 -26.71
C GLY A 151 -9.63 -10.19 -25.43
N GLY A 152 -9.11 -8.98 -25.54
CA GLY A 152 -8.60 -8.26 -24.37
C GLY A 152 -8.18 -6.83 -24.67
N LEU A 153 -7.67 -6.15 -23.62
CA LEU A 153 -7.07 -4.84 -23.68
C LEU A 153 -5.64 -4.92 -23.15
N ARG A 154 -4.69 -4.37 -23.89
CA ARG A 154 -3.30 -4.19 -23.43
C ARG A 154 -3.07 -2.76 -22.98
N THR A 155 -2.56 -2.60 -21.77
CA THR A 155 -2.16 -1.31 -21.19
C THR A 155 -0.65 -1.30 -21.02
N GLU A 156 0.06 -0.59 -21.89
CA GLU A 156 1.54 -0.60 -21.94
C GLU A 156 2.19 0.16 -20.79
N ILE A 157 1.55 1.21 -20.28
CA ILE A 157 2.14 2.05 -19.23
C ILE A 157 2.04 1.44 -17.83
N ASP A 158 1.22 0.41 -17.68
CA ASP A 158 1.16 -0.33 -16.44
C ASP A 158 2.45 -1.15 -16.26
N CYS A 159 2.86 -1.25 -15.02
CA CYS A 159 4.07 -1.95 -14.62
C CYS A 159 3.78 -2.90 -13.47
N GLN A 160 4.80 -3.57 -12.97
CA GLN A 160 4.73 -4.34 -11.74
C GLN A 160 6.05 -4.24 -10.95
N VAL A 161 5.98 -4.46 -9.66
CA VAL A 161 7.14 -4.57 -8.77
C VAL A 161 6.90 -5.71 -7.80
N ASP A 162 7.94 -6.36 -7.29
CA ASP A 162 7.78 -7.30 -6.19
C ASP A 162 7.71 -6.53 -4.85
N PRO A 163 6.55 -6.47 -4.16
CA PRO A 163 6.43 -5.72 -2.91
C PRO A 163 7.31 -6.24 -1.78
N ARG A 164 7.62 -7.54 -1.79
CA ARG A 164 8.52 -8.16 -0.80
C ARG A 164 9.97 -7.74 -1.05
N ALA A 165 10.40 -7.80 -2.29
CA ALA A 165 11.75 -7.38 -2.68
C ALA A 165 11.92 -5.86 -2.49
N LEU A 166 10.94 -5.05 -2.93
CA LEU A 166 10.97 -3.60 -2.75
C LEU A 166 11.03 -3.19 -1.28
N SER A 167 10.18 -3.78 -0.41
CA SER A 167 10.21 -3.43 1.02
C SER A 167 11.53 -3.85 1.69
N ALA A 168 12.10 -4.99 1.31
CA ALA A 168 13.41 -5.42 1.80
C ALA A 168 14.53 -4.48 1.31
N ALA A 169 14.50 -4.09 0.05
CA ALA A 169 15.44 -3.14 -0.53
C ALA A 169 15.36 -1.75 0.15
N LEU A 170 14.14 -1.26 0.42
CA LEU A 170 13.94 0.01 1.13
C LEU A 170 14.49 0.00 2.55
N VAL A 171 14.39 -1.12 3.27
CA VAL A 171 15.00 -1.24 4.60
C VAL A 171 16.53 -1.16 4.51
N VAL A 172 17.14 -1.82 3.52
CA VAL A 172 18.61 -1.79 3.32
C VAL A 172 19.06 -0.40 2.86
N ALA A 173 18.39 0.17 1.84
CA ALA A 173 18.67 1.49 1.30
C ALA A 173 18.47 2.58 2.35
N GLY A 174 17.38 2.53 3.12
CA GLY A 174 17.12 3.46 4.23
C GLY A 174 18.20 3.37 5.31
N SER A 175 18.63 2.14 5.67
CA SER A 175 19.73 1.95 6.63
C SER A 175 21.06 2.56 6.11
N ALA A 176 21.35 2.42 4.81
CA ALA A 176 22.51 3.03 4.19
C ALA A 176 22.45 4.57 4.24
N ARG A 177 21.25 5.16 4.24
CA ARG A 177 21.01 6.60 4.40
C ARG A 177 20.82 7.05 5.85
N GLY A 178 21.03 6.16 6.84
CA GLY A 178 20.97 6.50 8.26
C GLY A 178 19.59 6.36 8.91
N VAL A 179 18.59 5.79 8.22
CA VAL A 179 17.31 5.46 8.86
C VAL A 179 17.51 4.40 9.92
N VAL A 180 17.02 4.64 11.12
CA VAL A 180 17.03 3.66 12.21
C VAL A 180 15.70 2.88 12.20
N PHE A 181 15.78 1.54 12.25
CA PHE A 181 14.58 0.67 12.25
C PHE A 181 14.42 -0.01 13.61
N ALA A 182 13.35 0.30 14.34
CA ALA A 182 12.96 -0.32 15.58
C ALA A 182 11.86 -1.36 15.33
N ASN A 183 12.28 -2.58 14.94
CA ASN A 183 11.37 -3.71 14.77
C ASN A 183 10.96 -4.31 16.12
N ALA A 184 9.78 -4.97 16.18
CA ALA A 184 9.19 -5.54 17.38
C ALA A 184 9.10 -4.48 18.50
N THR A 185 8.72 -3.25 18.13
CA THR A 185 8.66 -2.10 19.02
C THR A 185 7.36 -1.34 18.77
N GLU A 186 6.70 -0.95 19.85
CA GLU A 186 5.46 -0.18 19.82
C GLU A 186 5.66 1.21 20.39
N VAL A 187 4.99 2.21 19.82
CA VAL A 187 4.79 3.51 20.44
C VAL A 187 3.68 3.35 21.49
N THR A 188 3.98 3.66 22.73
CA THR A 188 3.03 3.55 23.85
C THR A 188 2.39 4.87 24.23
N SER A 189 3.04 5.99 23.93
CA SER A 189 2.49 7.34 24.13
C SER A 189 3.16 8.35 23.21
N VAL A 190 2.41 9.38 22.88
CA VAL A 190 2.91 10.60 22.24
C VAL A 190 2.93 11.70 23.31
N GLU A 191 4.01 12.45 23.38
CA GLU A 191 4.21 13.53 24.32
C GLU A 191 4.08 14.88 23.63
N LEU A 192 3.39 15.80 24.28
CA LEU A 192 3.14 17.14 23.77
C LEU A 192 3.88 18.19 24.60
N ASP A 193 4.31 19.23 23.94
CA ASP A 193 4.86 20.40 24.59
C ASP A 193 3.75 21.29 25.22
N PRO A 194 4.08 22.37 25.95
CA PRO A 194 3.06 23.25 26.51
C PRO A 194 2.14 23.96 25.49
N ASN A 195 2.52 23.99 24.21
CA ASN A 195 1.72 24.53 23.11
C ASN A 195 0.86 23.48 22.44
N GLY A 196 0.89 22.23 22.91
CA GLY A 196 0.13 21.11 22.34
C GLY A 196 0.77 20.50 21.10
N ALA A 197 2.02 20.80 20.76
CA ALA A 197 2.74 20.20 19.64
C ALA A 197 3.49 18.93 20.06
N VAL A 198 3.67 18.00 19.12
CA VAL A 198 4.47 16.79 19.34
C VAL A 198 5.90 17.14 19.74
N CYS A 199 6.37 16.60 20.86
CA CYS A 199 7.75 16.81 21.33
C CYS A 199 8.49 15.49 21.67
N GLY A 200 7.79 14.38 21.77
CA GLY A 200 8.40 13.09 22.07
C GLY A 200 7.47 11.91 21.87
N VAL A 201 8.06 10.72 21.86
CA VAL A 201 7.35 9.43 21.90
C VAL A 201 8.01 8.50 22.90
N SER A 202 7.20 7.68 23.57
CA SER A 202 7.68 6.59 24.41
C SER A 202 7.53 5.27 23.68
N LEU A 203 8.58 4.45 23.72
CA LEU A 203 8.68 3.19 23.01
C LEU A 203 8.78 2.01 23.96
N ARG A 204 8.14 0.90 23.62
CA ARG A 204 8.24 -0.37 24.31
C ARG A 204 8.63 -1.48 23.34
N SER A 205 9.65 -2.26 23.69
CA SER A 205 10.02 -3.47 22.93
C SER A 205 9.08 -4.63 23.24
N ASN A 206 8.53 -5.26 22.20
CA ASN A 206 7.68 -6.46 22.34
C ASN A 206 8.47 -7.73 22.71
N LYS A 207 9.82 -7.63 22.69
CA LYS A 207 10.73 -8.74 23.11
C LYS A 207 10.95 -8.77 24.63
N GLU A 208 10.60 -7.71 25.32
CA GLU A 208 10.73 -7.62 26.79
C GLU A 208 9.43 -8.14 27.42
N SER A 209 9.55 -8.95 28.49
CA SER A 209 8.39 -9.48 29.20
C SER A 209 7.46 -8.35 29.64
N LYS A 210 6.14 -8.58 29.60
CA LYS A 210 5.08 -7.63 30.01
C LYS A 210 5.14 -7.34 31.51
N GLY A 211 6.28 -6.87 32.02
CA GLY A 211 6.42 -6.36 33.39
C GLY A 211 6.26 -4.85 33.41
N ALA A 212 5.62 -4.31 34.43
CA ALA A 212 5.36 -2.88 34.59
C ALA A 212 6.64 -1.99 34.66
N ASP A 213 7.81 -2.60 34.76
CA ASP A 213 9.11 -1.93 34.92
C ASP A 213 10.04 -2.01 33.69
N SER A 214 9.53 -2.35 32.50
CA SER A 214 10.36 -2.26 31.28
C SER A 214 10.71 -0.79 30.98
N PRO A 215 12.00 -0.44 30.85
CA PRO A 215 12.36 0.95 30.60
C PRO A 215 11.75 1.43 29.29
N HIS A 216 10.86 2.41 29.35
CA HIS A 216 10.35 3.10 28.19
C HIS A 216 11.48 3.94 27.60
N ASN A 217 11.89 3.62 26.37
CA ASN A 217 12.84 4.44 25.65
C ASN A 217 12.11 5.68 25.12
N ARG A 218 12.36 6.83 25.74
CA ARG A 218 11.84 8.12 25.29
C ARG A 218 12.71 8.66 24.15
N ILE A 219 12.08 9.06 23.07
CA ILE A 219 12.72 9.67 21.91
C ILE A 219 12.16 11.07 21.74
N ASN A 220 13.02 12.09 21.72
CA ASN A 220 12.61 13.44 21.35
C ASN A 220 12.37 13.50 19.83
N VAL A 221 11.24 14.08 19.43
CA VAL A 221 10.88 14.19 18.03
C VAL A 221 10.02 15.44 17.79
N ARG A 222 10.17 16.03 16.61
CA ARG A 222 9.37 17.19 16.18
C ARG A 222 8.22 16.82 15.27
N ASN A 223 8.39 15.77 14.47
CA ASN A 223 7.40 15.35 13.50
C ASN A 223 7.09 13.86 13.65
N LEU A 224 5.81 13.53 13.65
CA LEU A 224 5.28 12.18 13.73
C LEU A 224 4.53 11.86 12.45
N VAL A 225 4.85 10.73 11.81
CA VAL A 225 4.18 10.26 10.60
C VAL A 225 3.51 8.92 10.87
N LEU A 226 2.18 8.88 10.74
CA LEU A 226 1.33 7.76 11.11
C LEU A 226 0.97 6.95 9.86
N CYS A 227 1.68 5.82 9.67
CA CYS A 227 1.59 4.93 8.49
C CYS A 227 1.25 3.48 8.85
N ALA A 228 0.48 3.25 9.93
CA ALA A 228 0.18 1.90 10.43
C ALA A 228 -0.93 1.14 9.67
N GLY A 229 -1.24 1.57 8.43
CA GLY A 229 -2.24 0.92 7.59
C GLY A 229 -3.60 0.86 8.26
N ALA A 230 -4.26 -0.30 8.27
CA ALA A 230 -5.60 -0.47 8.84
C ALA A 230 -5.68 -0.21 10.36
N TRP A 231 -4.54 -0.15 11.05
CA TRP A 231 -4.47 0.12 12.50
C TRP A 231 -4.19 1.58 12.84
N THR A 232 -4.10 2.47 11.85
CA THR A 232 -3.69 3.87 12.07
C THR A 232 -4.63 4.61 13.02
N ARG A 233 -5.93 4.38 12.95
CA ARG A 233 -6.92 5.04 13.85
C ARG A 233 -6.77 4.67 15.33
N GLU A 234 -6.04 3.58 15.64
CA GLU A 234 -5.84 3.09 17.00
C GLU A 234 -4.60 3.67 17.67
N LEU A 235 -3.79 4.47 16.93
CA LEU A 235 -2.50 4.93 17.41
C LEU A 235 -2.59 6.08 18.39
N ILE A 236 -3.48 7.03 18.14
CA ILE A 236 -3.67 8.23 18.97
C ILE A 236 -5.15 8.64 18.98
N PRO A 237 -5.63 9.32 20.05
CA PRO A 237 -7.03 9.71 20.18
C PRO A 237 -7.56 10.58 19.03
N GLU A 238 -6.73 11.47 18.49
CA GLU A 238 -7.08 12.39 17.40
C GLU A 238 -7.50 11.68 16.11
N LEU A 239 -7.13 10.40 15.95
CA LEU A 239 -7.49 9.59 14.79
C LEU A 239 -8.65 8.62 15.04
N SER A 240 -9.17 8.53 16.27
CA SER A 240 -10.22 7.56 16.65
C SER A 240 -11.49 7.67 15.81
N ASP A 241 -11.83 8.89 15.39
CA ASP A 241 -13.03 9.19 14.59
C ASP A 241 -12.84 8.99 13.08
N LEU A 242 -11.62 8.70 12.62
CA LEU A 242 -11.42 8.40 11.20
C LEU A 242 -12.20 7.14 10.82
N PRO A 243 -13.02 7.17 9.74
CA PRO A 243 -13.81 6.01 9.30
C PRO A 243 -12.93 4.98 8.55
N LEU A 244 -11.74 4.73 9.07
CA LEU A 244 -10.78 3.77 8.55
C LEU A 244 -11.17 2.35 8.96
N TYR A 245 -11.19 1.43 7.99
CA TYR A 245 -11.49 0.02 8.26
C TYR A 245 -10.65 -0.90 7.37
N PRO A 246 -10.43 -2.17 7.79
CA PRO A 246 -9.74 -3.17 6.98
C PRO A 246 -10.67 -3.81 5.96
N VAL A 247 -10.20 -3.99 4.73
CA VAL A 247 -10.77 -4.94 3.78
C VAL A 247 -9.80 -6.11 3.63
N LYS A 248 -10.25 -7.27 4.07
CA LYS A 248 -9.50 -8.52 3.99
C LYS A 248 -9.31 -8.93 2.53
N GLY A 249 -8.13 -9.39 2.18
CA GLY A 249 -7.81 -9.96 0.88
C GLY A 249 -6.99 -11.21 1.02
N GLN A 250 -7.50 -12.31 0.43
CA GLN A 250 -6.77 -13.55 0.31
C GLN A 250 -6.05 -13.61 -1.04
N VAL A 251 -4.80 -14.04 -1.03
CA VAL A 251 -3.92 -14.16 -2.20
C VAL A 251 -3.22 -15.52 -2.14
N ILE A 252 -3.08 -16.15 -3.29
CA ILE A 252 -2.38 -17.43 -3.42
C ILE A 252 -1.08 -17.19 -4.19
N ARG A 253 0.01 -17.77 -3.71
CA ARG A 253 1.28 -17.84 -4.44
C ARG A 253 1.49 -19.26 -4.93
N LEU A 254 1.64 -19.37 -6.24
CA LEU A 254 1.90 -20.64 -6.93
C LEU A 254 3.34 -20.64 -7.42
N ARG A 255 3.92 -21.82 -7.61
CA ARG A 255 5.28 -22.01 -8.12
C ARG A 255 5.33 -23.12 -9.16
N GLY A 256 6.12 -22.91 -10.21
CA GLY A 256 6.33 -23.86 -11.28
C GLY A 256 6.66 -23.20 -12.60
N ASP A 257 6.32 -23.86 -13.70
CA ASP A 257 6.46 -23.31 -15.06
C ASP A 257 5.32 -22.33 -15.36
N VAL A 258 5.58 -21.06 -15.09
CA VAL A 258 4.60 -19.96 -15.30
C VAL A 258 4.67 -19.49 -16.75
N ALA A 259 3.69 -19.88 -17.55
CA ALA A 259 3.66 -19.68 -19.00
C ALA A 259 3.11 -18.31 -19.43
N ILE A 260 3.24 -17.26 -18.62
CA ILE A 260 2.86 -15.87 -18.94
C ILE A 260 3.95 -14.89 -18.52
N SER A 261 4.03 -13.75 -19.23
CA SER A 261 4.98 -12.66 -18.95
C SER A 261 4.29 -11.38 -18.47
N HIS A 262 3.14 -11.06 -19.03
CA HIS A 262 2.37 -9.88 -18.62
C HIS A 262 1.62 -10.14 -17.31
N VAL A 263 1.32 -9.06 -16.60
CA VAL A 263 0.21 -9.08 -15.63
C VAL A 263 -1.07 -9.36 -16.41
N VAL A 264 -1.79 -10.41 -16.03
CA VAL A 264 -3.07 -10.75 -16.66
C VAL A 264 -4.20 -10.48 -15.66
N THR A 265 -5.20 -9.69 -16.08
CA THR A 265 -6.40 -9.44 -15.29
C THR A 265 -7.63 -9.98 -15.98
N SER A 266 -8.56 -10.51 -15.20
CA SER A 266 -9.90 -10.89 -15.59
C SER A 266 -10.90 -10.29 -14.61
N PRO A 267 -12.22 -10.32 -14.83
CA PRO A 267 -13.20 -9.72 -13.93
C PRO A 267 -13.08 -10.15 -12.46
N ASN A 268 -12.65 -11.39 -12.23
CA ASN A 268 -12.67 -12.00 -10.89
C ASN A 268 -11.30 -12.44 -10.36
N ALA A 269 -10.23 -12.23 -11.11
CA ALA A 269 -8.89 -12.57 -10.68
C ALA A 269 -7.83 -11.79 -11.47
N TYR A 270 -6.68 -11.63 -10.83
CA TYR A 270 -5.44 -11.22 -11.50
C TYR A 270 -4.37 -12.31 -11.31
N LEU A 271 -3.50 -12.40 -12.30
CA LEU A 271 -2.35 -13.31 -12.34
C LEU A 271 -1.11 -12.46 -12.56
N VAL A 272 -0.20 -12.45 -11.59
CA VAL A 272 1.02 -11.62 -11.63
C VAL A 272 2.24 -12.53 -11.61
N PRO A 273 2.90 -12.72 -12.79
CA PRO A 273 4.10 -13.55 -12.88
C PRO A 273 5.29 -12.85 -12.24
N ARG A 274 6.13 -13.62 -11.55
CA ARG A 274 7.36 -13.19 -10.91
C ARG A 274 8.57 -13.91 -11.47
N ALA A 275 9.74 -13.36 -11.23
CA ALA A 275 10.97 -14.06 -11.49
C ALA A 275 11.03 -15.37 -10.69
N GLY A 276 11.72 -16.40 -11.24
CA GLY A 276 11.91 -17.68 -10.55
C GLY A 276 10.67 -18.59 -10.57
N GLY A 277 9.71 -18.37 -11.50
CA GLY A 277 8.56 -19.25 -11.66
C GLY A 277 7.51 -19.12 -10.56
N GLU A 278 7.40 -17.95 -9.92
CA GLU A 278 6.31 -17.64 -9.00
C GLU A 278 5.16 -16.96 -9.74
N LEU A 279 3.93 -17.33 -9.43
CA LEU A 279 2.69 -16.69 -9.89
C LEU A 279 1.88 -16.25 -8.69
N VAL A 280 1.54 -14.97 -8.61
CA VAL A 280 0.64 -14.43 -7.60
C VAL A 280 -0.77 -14.40 -8.19
N VAL A 281 -1.70 -15.10 -7.54
CA VAL A 281 -3.12 -15.15 -7.90
C VAL A 281 -3.94 -14.42 -6.83
N GLY A 282 -4.73 -13.46 -7.24
CA GLY A 282 -5.54 -12.68 -6.30
C GLY A 282 -6.76 -12.03 -6.95
N ALA A 283 -7.55 -11.37 -6.18
CA ALA A 283 -7.62 -11.43 -4.72
C ALA A 283 -9.08 -11.33 -4.27
N SER A 284 -9.39 -11.90 -3.14
CA SER A 284 -10.69 -11.65 -2.52
C SER A 284 -10.83 -10.22 -2.00
N MET A 285 -12.09 -9.82 -1.80
CA MET A 285 -12.48 -8.59 -1.10
C MET A 285 -13.56 -8.95 -0.10
N GLU A 286 -13.20 -8.95 1.19
CA GLU A 286 -14.05 -9.44 2.26
C GLU A 286 -14.13 -8.42 3.41
N GLU A 287 -15.32 -8.01 3.80
CA GLU A 287 -15.55 -7.13 4.94
C GLU A 287 -15.73 -7.96 6.23
N GLN A 288 -14.65 -8.57 6.67
CA GLN A 288 -14.61 -9.47 7.85
C GLN A 288 -13.71 -8.93 8.97
N GLY A 289 -13.53 -7.61 9.05
CA GLY A 289 -12.64 -6.99 10.03
C GLY A 289 -11.21 -7.56 9.93
N PHE A 290 -10.61 -7.85 11.07
CA PHE A 290 -9.25 -8.39 11.18
C PHE A 290 -9.18 -9.93 11.27
N ASP A 291 -10.11 -10.65 10.64
CA ASP A 291 -10.02 -12.13 10.52
C ASP A 291 -8.92 -12.50 9.51
N ASP A 292 -7.79 -12.98 10.01
CA ASP A 292 -6.59 -13.32 9.22
C ASP A 292 -6.56 -14.77 8.70
N ARG A 293 -7.65 -15.54 8.91
CA ARG A 293 -7.73 -16.94 8.48
C ARG A 293 -8.03 -17.03 6.99
N PRO A 294 -7.21 -17.73 6.19
CA PRO A 294 -7.60 -18.08 4.83
C PRO A 294 -8.75 -19.11 4.84
N THR A 295 -9.69 -18.98 3.91
CA THR A 295 -10.82 -19.90 3.80
C THR A 295 -10.72 -20.79 2.57
N ALA A 296 -11.20 -22.03 2.67
CA ALA A 296 -11.18 -22.99 1.57
C ALA A 296 -12.04 -22.53 0.39
N GLY A 297 -13.22 -21.94 0.64
CA GLY A 297 -14.12 -21.45 -0.40
C GLY A 297 -13.44 -20.39 -1.27
N VAL A 298 -12.86 -19.34 -0.65
CA VAL A 298 -12.14 -18.28 -1.37
C VAL A 298 -10.94 -18.86 -2.13
N THR A 299 -10.21 -19.82 -1.54
CA THR A 299 -9.09 -20.48 -2.23
C THR A 299 -9.56 -21.21 -3.48
N MET A 300 -10.66 -21.95 -3.41
CA MET A 300 -11.26 -22.65 -4.55
C MET A 300 -11.70 -21.67 -5.64
N ASP A 301 -12.36 -20.59 -5.27
CA ASP A 301 -12.82 -19.56 -6.20
C ASP A 301 -11.64 -18.92 -6.95
N LEU A 302 -10.61 -18.48 -6.25
CA LEU A 302 -9.43 -17.88 -6.86
C LEU A 302 -8.70 -18.85 -7.79
N LEU A 303 -8.48 -20.10 -7.38
CA LEU A 303 -7.85 -21.11 -8.22
C LEU A 303 -8.71 -21.42 -9.44
N GLY A 304 -10.03 -21.53 -9.27
CA GLY A 304 -10.97 -21.79 -10.36
C GLY A 304 -10.99 -20.66 -11.39
N GLN A 305 -10.94 -19.40 -10.95
CA GLN A 305 -10.85 -18.24 -11.86
C GLN A 305 -9.49 -18.20 -12.56
N ALA A 306 -8.39 -18.40 -11.84
CA ALA A 306 -7.06 -18.46 -12.42
C ALA A 306 -6.92 -19.56 -13.47
N TRP A 307 -7.45 -20.76 -13.21
CA TRP A 307 -7.44 -21.89 -14.13
C TRP A 307 -8.23 -21.61 -15.43
N ARG A 308 -9.33 -20.90 -15.35
CA ARG A 308 -10.10 -20.50 -16.54
C ARG A 308 -9.31 -19.62 -17.48
N VAL A 309 -8.41 -18.79 -16.94
CA VAL A 309 -7.57 -17.85 -17.69
C VAL A 309 -6.26 -18.50 -18.12
N LEU A 310 -5.61 -19.21 -17.21
CA LEU A 310 -4.30 -19.86 -17.39
C LEU A 310 -4.42 -21.34 -17.00
N PRO A 311 -4.69 -22.26 -17.94
CA PRO A 311 -4.91 -23.68 -17.63
C PRO A 311 -3.75 -24.38 -16.93
N SER A 312 -2.50 -23.92 -17.16
CA SER A 312 -1.30 -24.48 -16.51
C SER A 312 -1.28 -24.29 -14.99
N VAL A 313 -2.12 -23.40 -14.43
CA VAL A 313 -2.31 -23.26 -12.97
C VAL A 313 -2.59 -24.60 -12.30
N TYR A 314 -3.23 -25.52 -13.00
CA TYR A 314 -3.59 -26.85 -12.48
C TYR A 314 -2.35 -27.68 -12.05
N GLU A 315 -1.21 -27.45 -12.69
CA GLU A 315 0.03 -28.19 -12.43
C GLU A 315 1.00 -27.43 -11.49
N LEU A 316 0.65 -26.19 -11.08
CA LEU A 316 1.54 -25.41 -10.22
C LEU A 316 1.40 -25.81 -8.74
N GLU A 317 2.51 -25.78 -8.04
CA GLU A 317 2.56 -26.00 -6.58
C GLU A 317 1.92 -24.81 -5.84
N ILE A 318 1.08 -25.08 -4.84
CA ILE A 318 0.63 -24.03 -3.90
C ILE A 318 1.76 -23.80 -2.90
N ALA A 319 2.51 -22.70 -3.10
CA ALA A 319 3.60 -22.33 -2.20
C ALA A 319 3.10 -21.65 -0.93
N GLU A 320 2.12 -20.72 -1.05
CA GLU A 320 1.59 -19.96 0.08
C GLU A 320 0.13 -19.56 -0.17
N ILE A 321 -0.64 -19.46 0.92
CA ILE A 321 -1.93 -18.76 0.96
C ILE A 321 -1.81 -17.67 2.03
N ASN A 322 -1.96 -16.42 1.62
CA ASN A 322 -1.74 -15.27 2.48
C ASN A 322 -3.01 -14.43 2.61
N VAL A 323 -3.18 -13.82 3.78
CA VAL A 323 -4.25 -12.85 4.06
C VAL A 323 -3.62 -11.53 4.44
N GLY A 324 -4.16 -10.44 3.87
CA GLY A 324 -3.77 -9.08 4.21
C GLY A 324 -4.98 -8.18 4.40
N PHE A 325 -4.76 -7.07 5.09
CA PHE A 325 -5.80 -6.10 5.40
C PHE A 325 -5.50 -4.79 4.68
N ARG A 326 -6.27 -4.51 3.63
CA ARG A 326 -6.19 -3.24 2.92
C ARG A 326 -6.78 -2.14 3.79
N PRO A 327 -6.03 -1.10 4.14
CA PRO A 327 -6.60 0.06 4.83
C PRO A 327 -7.48 0.83 3.86
N THR A 328 -8.72 1.10 4.21
CA THR A 328 -9.62 1.87 3.35
C THR A 328 -10.54 2.78 4.13
N PHE A 329 -11.05 3.78 3.45
CA PHE A 329 -12.12 4.67 3.88
C PHE A 329 -13.36 4.41 3.03
N PRO A 330 -14.56 4.89 3.43
CA PRO A 330 -15.79 4.71 2.65
C PRO A 330 -15.73 5.27 1.22
N ASP A 331 -14.90 6.29 1.01
CA ASP A 331 -14.66 6.91 -0.29
C ASP A 331 -13.52 6.26 -1.10
N HIS A 332 -12.91 5.22 -0.59
CA HIS A 332 -11.78 4.48 -1.18
C HIS A 332 -10.54 5.33 -1.54
N MET A 333 -10.47 6.56 -1.04
CA MET A 333 -9.33 7.46 -1.24
C MET A 333 -8.42 7.49 -0.01
N PRO A 334 -7.09 7.65 -0.17
CA PRO A 334 -6.17 7.73 0.95
C PRO A 334 -6.37 8.98 1.80
N ALA A 335 -5.91 8.97 3.05
CA ALA A 335 -5.73 10.16 3.87
C ALA A 335 -4.23 10.47 3.96
N ILE A 336 -3.83 11.66 3.44
CA ILE A 336 -2.45 12.11 3.36
C ILE A 336 -2.39 13.58 3.81
N GLY A 337 -1.56 13.88 4.79
CA GLY A 337 -1.34 15.26 5.25
C GLY A 337 -1.38 15.45 6.76
N PRO A 338 -1.41 16.71 7.23
CA PRO A 338 -1.47 17.04 8.64
C PRO A 338 -2.80 16.63 9.26
N ILE A 339 -2.78 16.40 10.57
CA ILE A 339 -3.96 16.17 11.40
C ILE A 339 -4.10 17.30 12.43
N ASP A 340 -5.20 17.29 13.23
CA ASP A 340 -5.47 18.29 14.27
C ASP A 340 -4.53 18.15 15.49
N LEU A 341 -3.28 17.77 15.25
CA LEU A 341 -2.20 17.69 16.24
C LEU A 341 -0.93 18.29 15.62
N PRO A 342 -0.46 19.45 16.07
CA PRO A 342 0.72 20.10 15.51
C PRO A 342 1.96 19.19 15.56
N GLY A 343 2.63 19.04 14.42
CA GLY A 343 3.76 18.13 14.25
C GLY A 343 3.38 16.69 13.93
N ALA A 344 2.09 16.37 13.75
CA ALA A 344 1.65 15.03 13.37
C ALA A 344 1.00 15.00 11.97
N PHE A 345 1.34 13.96 11.22
CA PHE A 345 0.90 13.73 9.85
C PHE A 345 0.40 12.29 9.70
N VAL A 346 -0.53 12.07 8.79
CA VAL A 346 -1.04 10.73 8.48
C VAL A 346 -0.82 10.40 7.00
N ALA A 347 -0.52 9.14 6.71
CA ALA A 347 -0.54 8.58 5.36
C ALA A 347 -1.07 7.14 5.42
N THR A 348 -2.36 6.96 5.18
CA THR A 348 -3.06 5.67 5.28
C THR A 348 -4.27 5.60 4.36
N GLY A 349 -4.96 4.46 4.33
CA GLY A 349 -6.19 4.32 3.57
C GLY A 349 -6.00 4.15 2.07
N HIS A 350 -4.82 3.79 1.61
CA HIS A 350 -4.49 3.64 0.16
C HIS A 350 -5.22 2.48 -0.52
N TYR A 351 -6.01 1.71 0.21
CA TYR A 351 -6.83 0.59 -0.29
C TYR A 351 -6.01 -0.37 -1.18
N ARG A 352 -6.39 -0.48 -2.47
CA ARG A 352 -5.73 -1.36 -3.45
C ARG A 352 -4.44 -0.76 -4.01
N ASN A 353 -4.27 0.56 -3.91
CA ASN A 353 -3.24 1.32 -4.61
C ASN A 353 -2.00 1.62 -3.77
N GLY A 354 -1.85 1.02 -2.58
CA GLY A 354 -0.75 1.37 -1.66
C GLY A 354 0.65 1.15 -2.25
N ILE A 355 0.86 0.13 -3.07
CA ILE A 355 2.14 -0.06 -3.75
C ILE A 355 2.32 1.03 -4.81
N LEU A 356 1.35 1.21 -5.71
CA LEU A 356 1.40 2.24 -6.76
C LEU A 356 1.66 3.64 -6.21
N LEU A 357 0.96 4.03 -5.14
CA LEU A 357 0.97 5.40 -4.63
C LEU A 357 2.14 5.71 -3.68
N ALA A 358 2.97 4.73 -3.32
CA ALA A 358 3.99 4.89 -2.31
C ALA A 358 5.01 6.01 -2.62
N PRO A 359 5.60 6.13 -3.83
CA PRO A 359 6.56 7.20 -4.13
C PRO A 359 5.92 8.60 -4.10
N ALA A 360 4.73 8.78 -4.70
CA ALA A 360 4.07 10.08 -4.69
C ALA A 360 3.58 10.47 -3.29
N THR A 361 3.09 9.52 -2.49
CA THR A 361 2.74 9.77 -1.09
C THR A 361 3.95 10.27 -0.30
N ALA A 362 5.12 9.63 -0.48
CA ALA A 362 6.35 10.04 0.20
C ALA A 362 6.77 11.46 -0.22
N LYS A 363 6.80 11.73 -1.52
CA LYS A 363 7.14 13.04 -2.09
C LYS A 363 6.26 14.16 -1.53
N TYR A 364 4.95 14.01 -1.68
CA TYR A 364 4.03 15.09 -1.30
C TYR A 364 3.88 15.27 0.20
N LEU A 365 3.97 14.20 0.98
CA LEU A 365 3.97 14.34 2.44
C LEU A 365 5.22 15.08 2.93
N LEU A 366 6.38 14.82 2.34
CA LEU A 366 7.61 15.55 2.66
C LEU A 366 7.51 17.02 2.23
N GLU A 367 6.95 17.30 1.05
CA GLU A 367 6.69 18.66 0.57
C GLU A 367 5.79 19.45 1.52
N ILE A 368 4.69 18.86 2.01
CA ILE A 368 3.82 19.47 3.03
C ILE A 368 4.59 19.77 4.32
N MET A 369 5.42 18.84 4.76
CA MET A 369 6.21 19.04 6.00
C MET A 369 7.22 20.18 5.87
N ASP A 370 7.77 20.39 4.68
CA ASP A 370 8.77 21.43 4.42
C ASP A 370 8.15 22.80 4.15
N THR A 371 7.02 22.86 3.47
CA THR A 371 6.38 24.12 3.03
C THR A 371 5.19 24.54 3.91
N GLY A 372 4.52 23.58 4.54
CA GLY A 372 3.22 23.80 5.19
C GLY A 372 2.05 23.91 4.22
N GLU A 373 2.29 23.86 2.91
CA GLU A 373 1.27 23.99 1.87
C GLU A 373 0.83 22.61 1.38
N ILE A 374 -0.46 22.46 1.06
CA ILE A 374 -1.01 21.22 0.53
C ILE A 374 -1.06 21.31 -1.00
N PRO A 375 -0.24 20.51 -1.73
CA PRO A 375 -0.26 20.50 -3.21
C PRO A 375 -1.65 20.13 -3.76
N GLU A 376 -2.05 20.76 -4.87
CA GLU A 376 -3.37 20.60 -5.48
C GLU A 376 -3.69 19.14 -5.78
N VAL A 377 -2.70 18.38 -6.27
CA VAL A 377 -2.85 16.97 -6.66
C VAL A 377 -3.30 16.07 -5.51
N ILE A 378 -2.99 16.43 -4.26
CA ILE A 378 -3.39 15.65 -3.07
C ILE A 378 -4.37 16.41 -2.16
N ALA A 379 -4.81 17.60 -2.51
CA ALA A 379 -5.72 18.41 -1.69
C ALA A 379 -7.00 17.66 -1.30
N ARG A 380 -7.49 16.80 -2.19
CA ARG A 380 -8.68 15.96 -1.96
C ARG A 380 -8.45 14.81 -0.98
N PHE A 381 -7.19 14.46 -0.73
CA PHE A 381 -6.80 13.31 0.11
C PHE A 381 -6.44 13.73 1.54
N THR A 382 -6.67 14.99 1.92
CA THR A 382 -6.41 15.41 3.29
C THR A 382 -7.36 14.72 4.29
N PRO A 383 -6.89 14.39 5.51
CA PRO A 383 -7.74 13.77 6.53
C PRO A 383 -8.89 14.67 6.96
N HIS A 384 -8.76 15.99 6.84
CA HIS A 384 -9.77 16.98 7.19
C HIS A 384 -11.09 16.84 6.40
N ARG A 385 -11.10 16.15 5.24
CA ARG A 385 -12.35 15.86 4.51
C ARG A 385 -13.37 15.07 5.33
N PHE A 386 -12.92 14.37 6.38
CA PHE A 386 -13.79 13.64 7.31
C PHE A 386 -14.28 14.51 8.49
N ALA A 387 -13.70 15.69 8.72
CA ALA A 387 -14.11 16.58 9.83
C ALA A 387 -15.50 17.14 9.61
N ALA A 388 -15.92 17.37 8.37
CA ALA A 388 -17.28 17.85 8.03
C ALA A 388 -18.39 16.80 8.28
N ALA A 389 -18.04 15.52 8.46
CA ALA A 389 -18.99 14.45 8.77
C ALA A 389 -19.24 14.28 10.28
N ARG A 390 -18.59 15.06 11.15
CA ARG A 390 -18.87 15.04 12.59
C ARG A 390 -20.24 15.69 12.84
N PRO A 391 -21.21 14.97 13.44
CA PRO A 391 -22.43 15.61 13.90
C PRO A 391 -22.04 16.67 14.93
N ALA A 392 -22.52 17.91 14.78
CA ALA A 392 -22.35 18.95 15.79
C ALA A 392 -22.77 18.35 17.15
N VAL A 393 -21.85 18.33 18.11
CA VAL A 393 -22.19 17.98 19.49
C VAL A 393 -23.17 19.02 19.95
N VAL A 394 -24.47 18.69 19.93
CA VAL A 394 -25.52 19.53 20.56
C VAL A 394 -25.28 19.43 22.06
N THR A 395 -24.55 20.40 22.58
CA THR A 395 -24.48 20.61 24.02
C THR A 395 -25.85 21.06 24.48
N THR A 396 -26.70 20.11 24.84
CA THR A 396 -27.95 20.41 25.52
C THR A 396 -27.58 20.85 26.94
N THR A 397 -27.45 22.14 27.14
CA THR A 397 -27.47 22.72 28.49
C THR A 397 -28.88 22.46 29.05
N MET A 398 -28.98 21.48 29.95
CA MET A 398 -30.13 21.38 30.83
C MET A 398 -30.07 22.58 31.76
N GLU A 399 -30.90 23.61 31.49
CA GLU A 399 -31.25 24.57 32.49
C GLU A 399 -32.16 23.86 33.52
N ILE A 400 -31.61 23.66 34.71
CA ILE A 400 -32.43 23.27 35.88
C ILE A 400 -33.01 24.57 36.40
N GLU A 401 -34.29 24.80 36.14
CA GLU A 401 -35.04 25.84 36.83
C GLU A 401 -35.21 25.48 38.32
N PRO A 402 -35.22 26.50 39.22
CA PRO A 402 -35.18 26.34 40.67
C PRO A 402 -36.43 25.75 41.33
#